data_00ae3561df7dc8b83511dea1b72e8d26
#
_entry.id   00ae3561df7dc8b83511dea1b72e8d26
#
_cell.length_a   1.000
_cell.length_b   1.000
_cell.length_c   1.000
_cell.angle_alpha   90.00
_cell.angle_beta   90.00
_cell.angle_gamma   90.00
#
_symmetry.space_group_name_H-M   'P 1'
#
loop_
_entity.id
_entity.type
_entity.pdbx_description
1 polymer ?
#
loop_
_entity_poly.entity_id
_entity_poly.type
_entity_poly.pdbx_seq_one_letter_code
_entity_poly.pdbx_strand_id
1 'polypeptide(L)'
;MAVALCAAACITTTVFAADDFGIESASPVVIVDPVNPQPGMVFNAYSPDRYMNWDAIKESISKLPSQPAVKTHVDKNEVFALNQLGGLRARVGRWEGFLKCKMAATYTFVLSLQNGIGEWDSFSFRVNGKPAIPAGSRQATCDVDLKIGWNKVELVGQFEFGKQLNLTFKPKSSLADPRPIGPKDLFHDQKPEVDW
;
A
#
# COMPACT_ATOMS: atom_id res chain seq x y z
N MET A 1 50.87 0.94 29.53
CA MET A 1 50.56 0.12 28.33
C MET A 1 49.15 -0.44 28.49
N ALA A 2 48.19 0.15 27.84
CA ALA A 2 46.80 -0.32 27.84
C ALA A 2 46.51 -0.92 26.45
N VAL A 3 46.17 -2.20 26.39
CA VAL A 3 45.81 -2.92 25.19
C VAL A 3 44.30 -2.80 25.04
N ALA A 4 43.86 -2.09 23.98
CA ALA A 4 42.45 -2.00 23.61
C ALA A 4 42.08 -3.25 22.79
N LEU A 5 41.16 -4.04 23.30
CA LEU A 5 40.58 -5.19 22.61
C LEU A 5 39.39 -4.68 21.72
N CYS A 6 39.60 -4.65 20.42
CA CYS A 6 38.50 -4.44 19.43
C CYS A 6 37.72 -5.74 19.30
N ALA A 7 36.48 -5.77 19.78
CA ALA A 7 35.55 -6.85 19.47
C ALA A 7 34.93 -6.61 18.10
N ALA A 8 35.29 -7.41 17.12
CA ALA A 8 34.63 -7.45 15.82
C ALA A 8 33.31 -8.22 15.93
N ALA A 9 32.20 -7.51 15.76
CA ALA A 9 30.89 -8.14 15.67
C ALA A 9 30.79 -8.86 14.30
N CYS A 10 30.79 -10.19 14.36
CA CYS A 10 30.56 -11.05 13.21
C CYS A 10 29.06 -11.07 12.92
N ILE A 11 28.62 -10.37 11.87
CA ILE A 11 27.24 -10.44 11.37
C ILE A 11 27.15 -11.71 10.53
N THR A 12 26.60 -12.77 11.10
CA THR A 12 26.26 -14.00 10.39
C THR A 12 24.99 -13.75 9.56
N THR A 13 25.15 -13.51 8.27
CA THR A 13 24.06 -13.57 7.30
C THR A 13 23.71 -15.03 7.03
N THR A 14 22.58 -15.49 7.58
CA THR A 14 22.00 -16.78 7.21
C THR A 14 21.38 -16.63 5.82
N VAL A 15 22.02 -17.19 4.83
CA VAL A 15 21.46 -17.34 3.47
C VAL A 15 20.55 -18.56 3.51
N PHE A 16 19.25 -18.37 3.46
CA PHE A 16 18.29 -19.43 3.16
C PHE A 16 18.33 -19.69 1.67
N ALA A 17 18.62 -20.94 1.28
CA ALA A 17 18.50 -21.41 -0.08
C ALA A 17 17.03 -21.25 -0.53
N ALA A 18 16.78 -20.50 -1.58
CA ALA A 18 15.48 -20.41 -2.22
C ALA A 18 15.29 -21.67 -3.07
N ASP A 19 14.23 -22.41 -2.76
CA ASP A 19 13.75 -23.48 -3.60
C ASP A 19 13.32 -22.95 -4.98
N ASP A 20 13.69 -23.69 -5.99
CA ASP A 20 13.68 -23.45 -7.43
C ASP A 20 12.25 -23.40 -8.03
N PHE A 21 11.48 -22.40 -7.66
CA PHE A 21 10.29 -21.97 -8.39
C PHE A 21 10.55 -20.58 -8.94
N GLY A 22 10.83 -20.47 -10.24
CA GLY A 22 11.17 -19.29 -11.04
C GLY A 22 10.47 -17.96 -10.69
N ILE A 23 10.66 -17.52 -9.46
CA ILE A 23 10.32 -16.19 -9.00
C ILE A 23 11.51 -15.32 -9.35
N GLU A 24 11.39 -14.51 -10.41
CA GLU A 24 12.33 -13.42 -10.65
C GLU A 24 12.58 -12.72 -9.32
N SER A 25 13.82 -12.76 -8.87
CA SER A 25 14.31 -12.06 -7.70
C SER A 25 14.05 -10.57 -7.89
N ALA A 26 12.90 -10.11 -7.41
CA ALA A 26 12.57 -8.69 -7.42
C ALA A 26 13.68 -7.98 -6.64
N SER A 27 14.39 -7.08 -7.29
CA SER A 27 15.40 -6.23 -6.66
C SER A 27 14.86 -5.67 -5.36
N PRO A 28 15.65 -5.64 -4.27
CA PRO A 28 15.17 -5.14 -2.98
C PRO A 28 14.63 -3.73 -3.15
N VAL A 29 13.35 -3.56 -2.84
CA VAL A 29 12.71 -2.23 -2.89
C VAL A 29 13.34 -1.38 -1.80
N VAL A 30 14.18 -0.46 -2.20
CA VAL A 30 14.76 0.54 -1.27
C VAL A 30 13.63 1.50 -0.87
N ILE A 31 13.21 1.42 0.38
CA ILE A 31 12.20 2.31 0.94
C ILE A 31 12.93 3.53 1.47
N VAL A 32 12.75 4.65 0.80
CA VAL A 32 13.26 5.95 1.23
C VAL A 32 12.18 6.61 2.09
N ASP A 33 12.56 7.09 3.27
CA ASP A 33 11.66 7.85 4.13
C ASP A 33 11.30 9.19 3.45
N PRO A 34 10.08 9.72 3.62
CA PRO A 34 9.67 10.97 2.99
C PRO A 34 10.49 12.13 3.53
N VAL A 35 10.95 13.01 2.62
CA VAL A 35 11.79 14.19 2.95
C VAL A 35 10.90 15.32 3.44
N ASN A 36 9.76 15.54 2.78
CA ASN A 36 8.79 16.60 3.12
C ASN A 36 7.38 16.01 3.27
N PRO A 37 7.10 15.27 4.37
CA PRO A 37 5.85 14.57 4.55
C PRO A 37 4.69 15.55 4.74
N GLN A 38 3.69 15.47 3.85
CA GLN A 38 2.45 16.23 3.91
C GLN A 38 1.26 15.28 4.08
N PRO A 39 0.20 15.66 4.81
CA PRO A 39 -1.00 14.84 4.95
C PRO A 39 -1.67 14.56 3.60
N GLY A 40 -2.13 13.33 3.42
CA GLY A 40 -2.79 12.84 2.21
C GLY A 40 -1.98 11.76 1.51
N MET A 41 -2.59 11.14 0.52
CA MET A 41 -1.97 10.13 -0.36
C MET A 41 -1.96 10.61 -1.81
N VAL A 42 -0.95 10.23 -2.55
CA VAL A 42 -0.99 10.38 -4.01
C VAL A 42 -1.99 9.38 -4.55
N PHE A 43 -3.04 9.88 -5.19
CA PHE A 43 -4.06 9.09 -5.85
C PHE A 43 -3.86 9.15 -7.36
N ASN A 44 -3.76 7.99 -7.99
CA ASN A 44 -3.69 7.81 -9.43
C ASN A 44 -4.93 7.04 -9.88
N ALA A 45 -5.67 7.63 -10.82
CA ALA A 45 -6.84 7.03 -11.41
C ALA A 45 -6.52 6.42 -12.77
N TYR A 46 -7.06 5.25 -13.03
CA TYR A 46 -6.92 4.54 -14.29
C TYR A 46 -8.29 4.18 -14.84
N SER A 47 -8.44 4.25 -16.17
CA SER A 47 -9.68 3.89 -16.85
C SER A 47 -9.37 2.81 -17.89
N PRO A 48 -9.29 1.54 -17.49
CA PRO A 48 -9.15 0.45 -18.45
C PRO A 48 -10.39 0.37 -19.33
N ASP A 49 -10.20 0.08 -20.62
CA ASP A 49 -11.24 0.16 -21.66
C ASP A 49 -12.41 -0.80 -21.45
N ARG A 50 -12.29 -1.82 -20.59
CA ARG A 50 -13.33 -2.83 -20.35
C ARG A 50 -13.42 -3.23 -18.87
N TYR A 51 -14.62 -3.63 -18.43
CA TYR A 51 -14.76 -4.46 -17.23
C TYR A 51 -14.05 -5.79 -17.47
N MET A 52 -13.11 -6.10 -16.62
CA MET A 52 -12.26 -7.25 -16.76
C MET A 52 -12.75 -8.34 -15.80
N ASN A 53 -12.67 -9.60 -16.24
CA ASN A 53 -12.89 -10.74 -15.35
C ASN A 53 -11.76 -10.82 -14.29
N TRP A 54 -11.90 -11.69 -13.32
CA TRP A 54 -10.94 -11.79 -12.20
C TRP A 54 -9.48 -11.96 -12.63
N ASP A 55 -9.24 -12.78 -13.66
CA ASP A 55 -7.87 -13.02 -14.12
C ASP A 55 -7.31 -11.81 -14.87
N ALA A 56 -8.14 -11.17 -15.66
CA ALA A 56 -7.79 -9.92 -16.33
C ALA A 56 -7.60 -8.76 -15.33
N ILE A 57 -8.35 -8.72 -14.22
CA ILE A 57 -8.18 -7.75 -13.13
C ILE A 57 -6.84 -7.94 -12.43
N LYS A 58 -6.46 -9.18 -12.09
CA LYS A 58 -5.15 -9.48 -11.48
C LYS A 58 -4.01 -9.01 -12.38
N GLU A 59 -4.11 -9.32 -13.66
CA GLU A 59 -3.12 -8.93 -14.65
C GLU A 59 -3.06 -7.40 -14.82
N SER A 60 -4.22 -6.75 -14.91
CA SER A 60 -4.32 -5.28 -15.02
C SER A 60 -3.72 -4.58 -13.80
N ILE A 61 -4.07 -5.00 -12.58
CA ILE A 61 -3.53 -4.42 -11.35
C ILE A 61 -2.00 -4.55 -11.29
N SER A 62 -1.46 -5.69 -11.71
CA SER A 62 -0.01 -5.91 -11.73
C SER A 62 0.70 -5.04 -12.78
N LYS A 63 0.01 -4.68 -13.85
CA LYS A 63 0.54 -3.84 -14.94
C LYS A 63 0.30 -2.33 -14.75
N LEU A 64 -0.52 -1.92 -13.78
CA LEU A 64 -0.85 -0.49 -13.55
C LEU A 64 0.37 0.42 -13.42
N PRO A 65 1.49 0.04 -12.80
CA PRO A 65 2.66 0.89 -12.70
C PRO A 65 3.23 1.32 -14.06
N SER A 66 3.02 0.53 -15.12
CA SER A 66 3.49 0.82 -16.47
C SER A 66 2.50 1.61 -17.34
N GLN A 67 1.27 1.83 -16.87
CA GLN A 67 0.24 2.59 -17.57
C GLN A 67 0.18 4.04 -17.07
N PRO A 68 -0.03 5.02 -17.97
CA PRO A 68 -0.25 6.40 -17.53
C PRO A 68 -1.57 6.53 -16.80
N ALA A 69 -1.56 7.23 -15.66
CA ALA A 69 -2.78 7.59 -14.97
C ALA A 69 -3.58 8.62 -15.80
N VAL A 70 -4.90 8.47 -15.85
CA VAL A 70 -5.79 9.46 -16.49
C VAL A 70 -5.95 10.71 -15.62
N LYS A 71 -5.75 10.57 -14.32
CA LYS A 71 -5.73 11.68 -13.37
C LYS A 71 -4.85 11.34 -12.16
N THR A 72 -4.10 12.32 -11.69
CA THR A 72 -3.31 12.24 -10.45
C THR A 72 -3.61 13.44 -9.58
N HIS A 73 -3.83 13.23 -8.29
CA HIS A 73 -3.96 14.30 -7.30
C HIS A 73 -3.64 13.78 -5.88
N VAL A 74 -3.55 14.70 -4.92
CA VAL A 74 -3.42 14.33 -3.50
C VAL A 74 -4.83 14.13 -2.92
N ASP A 75 -5.11 12.90 -2.49
CA ASP A 75 -6.35 12.54 -1.81
C ASP A 75 -6.21 12.79 -0.30
N LYS A 76 -7.12 13.60 0.26
CA LYS A 76 -7.20 13.95 1.69
C LYS A 76 -8.54 13.58 2.30
N ASN A 77 -9.28 12.69 1.66
CA ASN A 77 -10.60 12.28 2.15
C ASN A 77 -10.50 11.29 3.32
N GLU A 78 -11.62 11.08 3.98
CA GLU A 78 -11.71 10.14 5.12
C GLU A 78 -11.77 8.69 4.68
N VAL A 79 -12.16 8.43 3.43
CA VAL A 79 -12.35 7.10 2.86
C VAL A 79 -11.75 7.01 1.46
N PHE A 80 -11.36 5.82 1.05
CA PHE A 80 -10.88 5.57 -0.31
C PHE A 80 -12.08 5.39 -1.25
N ALA A 81 -12.23 6.25 -2.24
CA ALA A 81 -13.34 6.20 -3.17
C ALA A 81 -12.92 6.58 -4.60
N LEU A 82 -13.52 5.92 -5.60
CA LEU A 82 -13.23 6.18 -7.02
C LEU A 82 -14.09 7.32 -7.61
N ASN A 83 -15.11 7.79 -6.89
CA ASN A 83 -16.07 8.80 -7.36
C ASN A 83 -15.55 10.24 -7.35
N GLN A 84 -14.33 10.47 -6.91
CA GLN A 84 -13.74 11.82 -6.74
C GLN A 84 -13.25 12.46 -8.03
N LEU A 85 -13.54 11.87 -9.18
CA LEU A 85 -12.88 12.18 -10.44
C LEU A 85 -13.64 13.16 -11.35
N GLY A 86 -14.68 13.82 -10.84
CA GLY A 86 -15.34 14.90 -11.59
C GLY A 86 -15.89 14.46 -12.95
N GLY A 87 -16.59 13.33 -13.00
CA GLY A 87 -17.21 12.81 -14.23
C GLY A 87 -16.37 11.78 -15.01
N LEU A 88 -15.10 11.61 -14.68
CA LEU A 88 -14.30 10.51 -15.20
C LEU A 88 -14.71 9.21 -14.50
N ARG A 89 -15.11 8.20 -15.29
CA ARG A 89 -15.40 6.87 -14.77
C ARG A 89 -14.10 6.07 -14.62
N ALA A 90 -13.27 6.44 -13.61
CA ALA A 90 -12.17 5.57 -13.27
C ALA A 90 -12.72 4.27 -12.67
N ARG A 91 -12.12 3.17 -13.05
CA ARG A 91 -12.48 1.84 -12.57
C ARG A 91 -11.44 1.31 -11.59
N VAL A 92 -10.23 1.83 -11.67
CA VAL A 92 -9.10 1.43 -10.82
C VAL A 92 -8.48 2.67 -10.22
N GLY A 93 -8.25 2.61 -8.91
CA GLY A 93 -7.52 3.62 -8.17
C GLY A 93 -6.28 3.02 -7.53
N ARG A 94 -5.21 3.82 -7.50
CA ARG A 94 -3.99 3.51 -6.75
C ARG A 94 -3.69 4.66 -5.82
N TRP A 95 -3.60 4.35 -4.54
CA TRP A 95 -3.21 5.27 -3.48
C TRP A 95 -1.82 4.90 -2.97
N GLU A 96 -0.92 5.85 -2.96
CA GLU A 96 0.45 5.67 -2.47
C GLU A 96 0.76 6.70 -1.40
N GLY A 97 1.37 6.24 -0.32
CA GLY A 97 1.74 7.12 0.78
C GLY A 97 2.55 6.41 1.86
N PHE A 98 2.57 7.04 3.02
CA PHE A 98 3.33 6.58 4.18
C PHE A 98 2.46 6.58 5.43
N LEU A 99 2.61 5.52 6.22
CA LEU A 99 2.06 5.40 7.57
C LEU A 99 3.18 5.62 8.58
N LYS A 100 3.01 6.59 9.50
CA LYS A 100 3.96 6.83 10.57
C LYS A 100 3.60 6.01 11.81
N CYS A 101 4.48 5.11 12.20
CA CYS A 101 4.31 4.28 13.39
C CYS A 101 5.21 4.72 14.53
N LYS A 102 4.65 4.75 15.75
CA LYS A 102 5.39 5.10 16.97
C LYS A 102 6.13 3.90 17.57
N MET A 103 5.68 2.69 17.25
CA MET A 103 6.24 1.44 17.77
C MET A 103 6.39 0.41 16.66
N ALA A 104 7.48 -0.35 16.69
CA ALA A 104 7.61 -1.54 15.88
C ALA A 104 6.74 -2.65 16.48
N ALA A 105 5.80 -3.18 15.73
CA ALA A 105 4.90 -4.26 16.14
C ALA A 105 4.22 -4.90 14.93
N THR A 106 3.63 -6.07 15.14
CA THR A 106 2.67 -6.63 14.18
C THR A 106 1.34 -5.92 14.33
N TYR A 107 0.79 -5.44 13.21
CA TYR A 107 -0.51 -4.79 13.13
C TYR A 107 -1.45 -5.63 12.27
N THR A 108 -2.69 -5.75 12.71
CA THR A 108 -3.76 -6.33 11.92
C THR A 108 -4.46 -5.22 11.15
N PHE A 109 -4.50 -5.36 9.83
CA PHE A 109 -5.26 -4.51 8.91
C PHE A 109 -6.51 -5.24 8.46
N VAL A 110 -7.62 -4.50 8.37
CA VAL A 110 -8.88 -5.01 7.81
C VAL A 110 -9.35 -4.06 6.72
N LEU A 111 -9.55 -4.60 5.53
CA LEU A 111 -10.15 -3.88 4.41
C LEU A 111 -11.58 -4.37 4.23
N SER A 112 -12.51 -3.43 4.04
CA SER A 112 -13.90 -3.73 3.76
C SER A 112 -14.46 -2.74 2.75
N LEU A 113 -15.31 -3.24 1.83
CA LEU A 113 -16.08 -2.39 0.93
C LEU A 113 -17.44 -2.13 1.52
N GLN A 114 -17.90 -0.90 1.41
CA GLN A 114 -19.29 -0.55 1.69
C GLN A 114 -20.20 -1.39 0.79
N ASN A 115 -21.24 -1.99 1.39
CA ASN A 115 -22.15 -2.93 0.74
C ASN A 115 -21.53 -4.28 0.30
N GLY A 116 -20.38 -4.64 0.88
CA GLY A 116 -19.71 -5.91 0.65
C GLY A 116 -18.87 -5.97 -0.64
N ILE A 117 -18.15 -7.07 -0.79
CA ILE A 117 -17.26 -7.33 -1.93
C ILE A 117 -18.07 -8.05 -3.01
N GLY A 118 -18.28 -7.41 -4.14
CA GLY A 118 -18.95 -7.97 -5.31
C GLY A 118 -18.02 -8.83 -6.18
N GLU A 119 -18.60 -9.40 -7.24
CA GLU A 119 -17.87 -10.26 -8.17
C GLU A 119 -16.74 -9.53 -8.90
N TRP A 120 -16.95 -8.26 -9.19
CA TRP A 120 -16.03 -7.40 -9.96
C TRP A 120 -15.10 -6.56 -9.07
N ASP A 121 -15.28 -6.64 -7.76
CA ASP A 121 -14.44 -5.91 -6.84
C ASP A 121 -13.13 -6.66 -6.59
N SER A 122 -12.02 -5.95 -6.64
CA SER A 122 -10.70 -6.46 -6.37
C SER A 122 -9.84 -5.39 -5.74
N PHE A 123 -8.97 -5.79 -4.83
CA PHE A 123 -7.98 -4.89 -4.26
C PHE A 123 -6.68 -5.62 -3.97
N SER A 124 -5.60 -4.86 -3.87
CA SER A 124 -4.34 -5.30 -3.32
C SER A 124 -3.82 -4.26 -2.32
N PHE A 125 -3.16 -4.74 -1.29
CA PHE A 125 -2.55 -3.89 -0.28
C PHE A 125 -1.10 -4.30 -0.09
N ARG A 126 -0.20 -3.35 -0.15
CA ARG A 126 1.23 -3.54 0.03
C ARG A 126 1.76 -2.66 1.14
N VAL A 127 2.68 -3.20 1.90
CA VAL A 127 3.40 -2.46 2.92
C VAL A 127 4.89 -2.70 2.74
N ASN A 128 5.65 -1.62 2.66
CA ASN A 128 7.10 -1.67 2.46
C ASN A 128 7.50 -2.51 1.22
N GLY A 129 6.70 -2.41 0.15
CA GLY A 129 6.89 -3.13 -1.11
C GLY A 129 6.47 -4.61 -1.08
N LYS A 130 6.15 -5.16 0.08
CA LYS A 130 5.71 -6.56 0.21
C LYS A 130 4.18 -6.64 0.10
N PRO A 131 3.63 -7.63 -0.63
CA PRO A 131 2.20 -7.84 -0.68
C PRO A 131 1.70 -8.31 0.69
N ALA A 132 0.81 -7.54 1.31
CA ALA A 132 0.07 -7.91 2.51
C ALA A 132 -1.27 -8.57 2.14
N ILE A 133 -1.95 -8.00 1.12
CA ILE A 133 -3.10 -8.61 0.45
C ILE A 133 -2.75 -8.67 -1.03
N PRO A 134 -2.57 -9.88 -1.61
CA PRO A 134 -2.22 -10.04 -3.02
C PRO A 134 -3.30 -9.50 -3.95
N ALA A 135 -2.92 -9.11 -5.15
CA ALA A 135 -3.84 -8.65 -6.19
C ALA A 135 -4.90 -9.74 -6.50
N GLY A 136 -6.15 -9.30 -6.62
CA GLY A 136 -7.29 -10.17 -6.85
C GLY A 136 -7.71 -11.02 -5.66
N SER A 137 -7.16 -10.78 -4.48
CA SER A 137 -7.59 -11.43 -3.26
C SER A 137 -8.95 -10.90 -2.82
N ARG A 138 -9.76 -11.80 -2.25
CA ARG A 138 -10.95 -11.45 -1.46
C ARG A 138 -10.65 -11.46 0.04
N GLN A 139 -9.40 -11.69 0.42
CA GLN A 139 -9.01 -11.63 1.81
C GLN A 139 -9.02 -10.18 2.27
N ALA A 140 -9.84 -9.92 3.25
CA ALA A 140 -10.04 -8.59 3.79
C ALA A 140 -9.16 -8.29 5.01
N THR A 141 -8.46 -9.28 5.55
CA THR A 141 -7.66 -9.14 6.79
C THR A 141 -6.24 -9.65 6.58
N CYS A 142 -5.26 -8.90 7.07
CA CYS A 142 -3.86 -9.31 7.06
C CYS A 142 -3.11 -8.80 8.28
N ASP A 143 -2.08 -9.54 8.69
CA ASP A 143 -1.13 -9.13 9.70
C ASP A 143 0.16 -8.67 9.04
N VAL A 144 0.68 -7.52 9.44
CA VAL A 144 1.87 -6.88 8.87
C VAL A 144 2.79 -6.38 9.96
N ASP A 145 4.07 -6.71 9.87
CA ASP A 145 5.10 -6.14 10.74
C ASP A 145 5.48 -4.75 10.26
N LEU A 146 5.20 -3.74 11.09
CA LEU A 146 5.58 -2.36 10.85
C LEU A 146 6.82 -1.98 11.63
N LYS A 147 7.73 -1.25 10.99
CA LYS A 147 8.88 -0.64 11.66
C LYS A 147 8.47 0.66 12.37
N ILE A 148 9.26 1.07 13.35
CA ILE A 148 9.15 2.42 13.91
C ILE A 148 9.47 3.45 12.83
N GLY A 149 8.77 4.59 12.83
CA GLY A 149 8.94 5.62 11.81
C GLY A 149 8.04 5.38 10.59
N TRP A 150 8.56 5.61 9.39
CA TRP A 150 7.78 5.61 8.14
C TRP A 150 7.69 4.22 7.52
N ASN A 151 6.48 3.82 7.18
CA ASN A 151 6.18 2.61 6.43
C ASN A 151 5.47 2.98 5.14
N LYS A 152 6.04 2.66 3.99
CA LYS A 152 5.40 2.91 2.70
C LYS A 152 4.17 2.01 2.56
N VAL A 153 3.04 2.59 2.19
CA VAL A 153 1.79 1.87 1.94
C VAL A 153 1.28 2.15 0.54
N GLU A 154 0.78 1.11 -0.10
CA GLU A 154 0.17 1.16 -1.42
C GLU A 154 -1.13 0.37 -1.39
N LEU A 155 -2.21 1.00 -1.81
CA LEU A 155 -3.51 0.38 -1.97
C LEU A 155 -3.91 0.53 -3.44
N VAL A 156 -4.26 -0.58 -4.09
CA VAL A 156 -4.84 -0.58 -5.43
C VAL A 156 -6.21 -1.22 -5.34
N GLY A 157 -7.22 -0.57 -5.89
CA GLY A 157 -8.58 -1.09 -5.86
C GLY A 157 -9.31 -0.89 -7.18
N GLN A 158 -10.01 -1.93 -7.59
CA GLN A 158 -11.06 -1.88 -8.60
C GLN A 158 -12.37 -2.20 -7.88
N PHE A 159 -13.32 -1.29 -7.93
CA PHE A 159 -14.63 -1.47 -7.35
C PHE A 159 -15.66 -0.59 -8.04
N GLU A 160 -16.92 -0.90 -7.84
CA GLU A 160 -18.03 -0.16 -8.47
C GLU A 160 -18.04 1.30 -8.05
N PHE A 161 -18.45 2.15 -8.98
CA PHE A 161 -18.64 3.57 -8.72
C PHE A 161 -19.63 3.78 -7.57
N GLY A 162 -19.24 4.62 -6.61
CA GLY A 162 -20.05 4.91 -5.42
C GLY A 162 -19.75 4.02 -4.22
N LYS A 163 -19.03 2.91 -4.38
CA LYS A 163 -18.50 2.16 -3.23
C LYS A 163 -17.34 2.89 -2.57
N GLN A 164 -17.20 2.68 -1.26
CA GLN A 164 -16.10 3.18 -0.47
C GLN A 164 -15.31 2.00 0.12
N LEU A 165 -14.01 2.05 -0.02
CA LEU A 165 -13.11 1.11 0.62
C LEU A 165 -12.68 1.69 1.98
N ASN A 166 -12.96 0.94 3.03
CA ASN A 166 -12.57 1.26 4.38
C ASN A 166 -11.35 0.43 4.77
N LEU A 167 -10.36 1.09 5.31
CA LEU A 167 -9.18 0.47 5.90
C LEU A 167 -9.18 0.76 7.39
N THR A 168 -9.12 -0.28 8.20
CA THR A 168 -8.93 -0.16 9.65
C THR A 168 -7.69 -0.90 10.08
N PHE A 169 -7.10 -0.50 11.21
CA PHE A 169 -5.93 -1.18 11.74
C PHE A 169 -5.85 -1.10 13.27
N LYS A 170 -5.13 -2.07 13.85
CA LYS A 170 -4.76 -2.06 15.28
C LYS A 170 -3.47 -2.86 15.48
N PRO A 171 -2.72 -2.59 16.56
CA PRO A 171 -1.69 -3.54 17.00
C PRO A 171 -2.34 -4.91 17.26
N LYS A 172 -1.74 -6.01 16.77
CA LYS A 172 -2.28 -7.36 16.91
C LYS A 172 -2.50 -7.76 18.36
N SER A 173 -1.62 -7.31 19.26
CA SER A 173 -1.70 -7.55 20.69
C SER A 173 -2.74 -6.70 21.41
N SER A 174 -3.36 -5.70 20.73
CA SER A 174 -4.32 -4.80 21.35
C SER A 174 -5.72 -5.42 21.42
N LEU A 175 -6.34 -5.30 22.59
CA LEU A 175 -7.75 -5.64 22.79
C LEU A 175 -8.71 -4.53 22.32
N ALA A 176 -8.19 -3.33 21.99
CA ALA A 176 -8.99 -2.23 21.49
C ALA A 176 -9.55 -2.55 20.10
N ASP A 177 -10.68 -1.92 19.78
CA ASP A 177 -11.25 -2.00 18.45
C ASP A 177 -10.30 -1.42 17.39
N PRO A 178 -10.32 -1.96 16.15
CA PRO A 178 -9.57 -1.39 15.05
C PRO A 178 -10.04 0.05 14.77
N ARG A 179 -9.11 0.97 14.60
CA ARG A 179 -9.44 2.33 14.21
C ARG A 179 -9.41 2.50 12.69
N PRO A 180 -10.31 3.30 12.11
CA PRO A 180 -10.25 3.62 10.69
C PRO A 180 -9.02 4.46 10.35
N ILE A 181 -8.53 4.27 9.13
CA ILE A 181 -7.50 5.05 8.46
C ILE A 181 -8.05 5.47 7.10
N GLY A 182 -8.03 6.75 6.80
CA GLY A 182 -8.31 7.26 5.47
C GLY A 182 -7.07 7.89 4.83
N PRO A 183 -7.17 8.35 3.56
CA PRO A 183 -6.08 9.07 2.90
C PRO A 183 -5.56 10.26 3.73
N LYS A 184 -6.43 10.96 4.45
CA LYS A 184 -6.06 12.10 5.31
C LYS A 184 -5.15 11.76 6.48
N ASP A 185 -5.18 10.49 6.96
CA ASP A 185 -4.39 10.01 8.10
C ASP A 185 -3.00 9.52 7.67
N LEU A 186 -2.77 9.48 6.37
CA LEU A 186 -1.54 9.03 5.74
C LEU A 186 -0.78 10.24 5.18
N PHE A 187 0.44 10.02 4.75
CA PHE A 187 1.32 11.08 4.29
C PHE A 187 1.85 10.77 2.90
N HIS A 188 2.10 11.79 2.12
CA HIS A 188 2.86 11.71 0.87
C HIS A 188 4.11 12.58 0.97
N ASP A 189 5.10 12.28 0.14
CA ASP A 189 6.27 13.14 0.01
C ASP A 189 5.97 14.21 -1.03
N GLN A 190 5.95 15.47 -0.60
CA GLN A 190 5.80 16.59 -1.53
C GLN A 190 7.10 16.77 -2.31
N LYS A 191 7.06 16.49 -3.60
CA LYS A 191 8.19 16.84 -4.46
C LYS A 191 8.39 18.34 -4.41
N PRO A 192 9.64 18.82 -4.30
CA PRO A 192 9.91 20.27 -4.41
C PRO A 192 9.34 20.74 -5.77
N GLU A 193 8.58 21.83 -5.74
CA GLU A 193 8.21 22.54 -6.96
C GLU A 193 9.51 22.97 -7.64
N VAL A 194 9.77 22.46 -8.81
CA VAL A 194 10.88 22.93 -9.64
C VAL A 194 10.32 24.12 -10.39
N ASP A 195 10.61 25.32 -9.90
CA ASP A 195 10.36 26.55 -10.64
C ASP A 195 11.20 26.51 -11.93
N TRP A 196 10.54 26.49 -13.07
CA TRP A 196 11.14 26.58 -14.41
C TRP A 196 11.28 28.02 -14.84
#